data_4a6c518b88355d475bc701ed9d4fd7aa
#
_entry.id   4a6c518b88355d475bc701ed9d4fd7aa
#
_cell.length_a   1.000
_cell.length_b   1.000
_cell.length_c   1.000
_cell.angle_alpha   90.00
_cell.angle_beta   90.00
_cell.angle_gamma   90.00
#
_symmetry.space_group_name_H-M   'P 1'
#
loop_
_entity.id
_entity.type
_entity.pdbx_description
1 polymer ?
#
loop_
_entity_poly.entity_id
_entity_poly.type
_entity_poly.pdbx_seq_one_letter_code
_entity_poly.pdbx_strand_id
1 'polypeptide(L)'
;MTLKTQEAKQNMEAAKAQLEHKYIKAPISGTLGDIIPEVGDYIEENQEIAVITNNNLLELRLDIPSTEAFKIKKGQAVKITAQGNPPIQKEGTLSFVAANINPGRQSVLVKASFNNQDNSLRTGQVVSARLVYETQKQLSIPAQAVIMIANQAFVYKIAKNSALTMDEDKKTIHLD
;
A
#
# COMPACT_ATOMS: atom_id res chain seq x y z
N MET A 1 -24.14 -13.12 -52.62
CA MET A 1 -25.00 -12.92 -51.45
C MET A 1 -26.12 -11.97 -51.88
N THR A 2 -27.36 -12.35 -51.75
CA THR A 2 -28.48 -11.53 -52.21
C THR A 2 -28.74 -10.42 -51.17
N LEU A 3 -29.18 -9.22 -51.64
CA LEU A 3 -29.52 -8.07 -50.79
C LEU A 3 -30.41 -8.46 -49.59
N LYS A 4 -31.38 -9.33 -49.79
CA LYS A 4 -32.27 -9.86 -48.71
C LYS A 4 -31.53 -10.55 -47.57
N THR A 5 -30.42 -11.27 -47.89
CA THR A 5 -29.60 -11.95 -46.85
C THR A 5 -28.83 -10.97 -46.03
N GLN A 6 -28.42 -9.85 -46.64
CA GLN A 6 -27.69 -8.77 -45.97
C GLN A 6 -28.59 -7.95 -45.04
N GLU A 7 -29.80 -7.61 -45.49
CA GLU A 7 -30.83 -6.96 -44.69
C GLU A 7 -31.26 -7.82 -43.50
N ALA A 8 -31.51 -9.10 -43.70
CA ALA A 8 -31.83 -10.02 -42.62
C ALA A 8 -30.72 -10.11 -41.55
N LYS A 9 -29.46 -10.12 -41.99
CA LYS A 9 -28.30 -10.12 -41.08
C LYS A 9 -28.20 -8.83 -40.27
N GLN A 10 -28.40 -7.68 -40.91
CA GLN A 10 -28.41 -6.38 -40.23
C GLN A 10 -29.54 -6.27 -39.20
N ASN A 11 -30.74 -6.74 -39.54
CA ASN A 11 -31.88 -6.75 -38.60
C ASN A 11 -31.62 -7.68 -37.42
N MET A 12 -30.99 -8.82 -37.63
CA MET A 12 -30.61 -9.75 -36.58
C MET A 12 -29.53 -9.14 -35.66
N GLU A 13 -28.52 -8.46 -36.22
CA GLU A 13 -27.48 -7.78 -35.43
C GLU A 13 -28.06 -6.62 -34.61
N ALA A 14 -28.99 -5.85 -35.19
CA ALA A 14 -29.69 -4.76 -34.45
C ALA A 14 -30.57 -5.32 -33.30
N ALA A 15 -31.31 -6.40 -33.54
CA ALA A 15 -32.11 -7.05 -32.49
C ALA A 15 -31.23 -7.64 -31.38
N LYS A 16 -30.07 -8.21 -31.76
CA LYS A 16 -29.10 -8.71 -30.80
C LYS A 16 -28.51 -7.62 -29.94
N ALA A 17 -28.13 -6.47 -30.54
CA ALA A 17 -27.64 -5.32 -29.80
C ALA A 17 -28.68 -4.79 -28.82
N GLN A 18 -29.96 -4.71 -29.22
CA GLN A 18 -31.05 -4.31 -28.33
C GLN A 18 -31.24 -5.28 -27.17
N LEU A 19 -31.06 -6.59 -27.40
CA LEU A 19 -31.14 -7.60 -26.34
C LEU A 19 -29.95 -7.49 -25.38
N GLU A 20 -28.73 -7.20 -25.88
CA GLU A 20 -27.54 -7.02 -25.06
C GLU A 20 -27.68 -5.85 -24.08
N HIS A 21 -28.37 -4.79 -24.45
CA HIS A 21 -28.67 -3.66 -23.54
C HIS A 21 -29.60 -4.02 -22.38
N LYS A 22 -30.32 -5.13 -22.46
CA LYS A 22 -31.18 -5.62 -21.37
C LYS A 22 -30.42 -6.44 -20.32
N TYR A 23 -29.16 -6.78 -20.57
CA TYR A 23 -28.31 -7.54 -19.67
C TYR A 23 -27.14 -6.68 -19.21
N ILE A 24 -27.06 -6.45 -17.90
CA ILE A 24 -25.94 -5.74 -17.30
C ILE A 24 -24.87 -6.77 -16.95
N LYS A 25 -23.68 -6.62 -17.56
CA LYS A 25 -22.55 -7.51 -17.33
C LYS A 25 -21.45 -6.80 -16.56
N ALA A 26 -20.76 -7.52 -15.68
CA ALA A 26 -19.60 -7.03 -14.98
C ALA A 26 -18.47 -6.66 -15.97
N PRO A 27 -18.00 -5.40 -16.01
CA PRO A 27 -16.93 -4.99 -16.94
C PRO A 27 -15.54 -5.45 -16.49
N ILE A 28 -15.39 -5.78 -15.21
CA ILE A 28 -14.12 -6.22 -14.59
C ILE A 28 -14.37 -7.41 -13.65
N SER A 29 -13.31 -8.16 -13.38
CA SER A 29 -13.33 -9.18 -12.31
C SER A 29 -13.15 -8.51 -10.95
N GLY A 30 -13.94 -8.92 -9.97
CA GLY A 30 -13.90 -8.34 -8.62
C GLY A 30 -14.99 -8.90 -7.73
N THR A 31 -15.14 -8.30 -6.56
CA THR A 31 -16.24 -8.59 -5.64
C THR A 31 -17.39 -7.64 -5.92
N LEU A 32 -18.55 -8.18 -6.19
CA LEU A 32 -19.78 -7.42 -6.34
C LEU A 32 -20.22 -6.92 -4.95
N GLY A 33 -20.47 -5.64 -4.86
CA GLY A 33 -21.09 -5.01 -3.69
C GLY A 33 -22.59 -5.23 -3.65
N ASP A 34 -23.26 -4.41 -2.86
CA ASP A 34 -24.70 -4.45 -2.76
C ASP A 34 -25.37 -4.02 -4.08
N ILE A 35 -26.47 -4.68 -4.43
CA ILE A 35 -27.29 -4.32 -5.58
C ILE A 35 -28.43 -3.43 -5.05
N ILE A 36 -28.37 -2.14 -5.39
CA ILE A 36 -29.27 -1.14 -4.85
C ILE A 36 -30.73 -1.34 -5.31
N PRO A 37 -31.03 -1.57 -6.61
CA PRO A 37 -32.40 -1.74 -7.08
C PRO A 37 -32.98 -3.10 -6.73
N GLU A 38 -34.26 -3.13 -6.39
CA GLU A 38 -35.04 -4.35 -6.19
C GLU A 38 -35.78 -4.78 -7.46
N VAL A 39 -36.24 -6.03 -7.46
CA VAL A 39 -37.02 -6.54 -8.60
C VAL A 39 -38.38 -5.81 -8.66
N GLY A 40 -38.58 -5.13 -9.79
CA GLY A 40 -39.78 -4.30 -10.02
C GLY A 40 -39.50 -2.81 -10.00
N ASP A 41 -38.30 -2.39 -9.58
CA ASP A 41 -37.90 -0.98 -9.62
C ASP A 41 -37.70 -0.49 -11.04
N TYR A 42 -38.01 0.78 -11.24
CA TYR A 42 -37.66 1.50 -12.47
C TYR A 42 -36.25 2.05 -12.35
N ILE A 43 -35.41 1.76 -13.33
CA ILE A 43 -34.00 2.18 -13.38
C ILE A 43 -33.87 3.29 -14.41
N GLU A 44 -33.30 4.42 -14.00
CA GLU A 44 -33.01 5.55 -14.86
C GLU A 44 -31.66 5.37 -15.57
N GLU A 45 -31.49 6.10 -16.68
CA GLU A 45 -30.22 6.16 -17.38
C GLU A 45 -29.14 6.80 -16.49
N ASN A 46 -27.96 6.20 -16.40
CA ASN A 46 -26.83 6.58 -15.52
C ASN A 46 -27.07 6.39 -14.02
N GLN A 47 -28.10 5.66 -13.63
CA GLN A 47 -28.29 5.28 -12.24
C GLN A 47 -27.25 4.23 -11.81
N GLU A 48 -26.67 4.42 -10.62
CA GLU A 48 -25.78 3.42 -10.01
C GLU A 48 -26.60 2.21 -9.57
N ILE A 49 -26.21 1.04 -10.05
CA ILE A 49 -26.89 -0.24 -9.73
C ILE A 49 -26.11 -1.00 -8.69
N ALA A 50 -24.81 -1.12 -8.88
CA ALA A 50 -23.92 -1.82 -7.98
C ALA A 50 -22.46 -1.41 -8.23
N VAL A 51 -21.61 -1.63 -7.25
CA VAL A 51 -20.16 -1.37 -7.33
C VAL A 51 -19.40 -2.68 -7.38
N ILE A 52 -18.48 -2.83 -8.35
CA ILE A 52 -17.55 -3.96 -8.39
C ILE A 52 -16.19 -3.48 -7.93
N THR A 53 -15.67 -4.07 -6.87
CA THR A 53 -14.40 -3.71 -6.28
C THR A 53 -13.37 -4.81 -6.51
N ASN A 54 -12.21 -4.45 -7.07
CA ASN A 54 -11.05 -5.34 -7.17
C ASN A 54 -10.01 -4.90 -6.14
N ASN A 55 -9.88 -5.68 -5.07
CA ASN A 55 -8.96 -5.43 -3.97
C ASN A 55 -7.63 -6.19 -4.07
N ASN A 56 -7.36 -6.92 -5.15
CA ASN A 56 -6.14 -7.73 -5.29
C ASN A 56 -4.86 -6.88 -5.30
N LEU A 57 -4.95 -5.68 -5.84
CA LEU A 57 -3.88 -4.69 -5.86
C LEU A 57 -4.40 -3.38 -5.31
N LEU A 58 -3.84 -2.94 -4.19
CA LEU A 58 -4.20 -1.68 -3.57
C LEU A 58 -3.18 -0.59 -3.88
N GLU A 59 -3.66 0.62 -4.10
CA GLU A 59 -2.84 1.81 -4.28
C GLU A 59 -2.99 2.73 -3.06
N LEU A 60 -1.90 3.03 -2.40
CA LEU A 60 -1.84 4.03 -1.36
C LEU A 60 -1.34 5.35 -1.93
N ARG A 61 -2.08 6.42 -1.72
CA ARG A 61 -1.70 7.78 -2.08
C ARG A 61 -1.14 8.50 -0.87
N LEU A 62 0.03 9.09 -1.04
CA LEU A 62 0.74 9.82 0.00
C LEU A 62 1.11 11.20 -0.52
N ASP A 63 0.90 12.21 0.31
CA ASP A 63 1.39 13.56 0.10
C ASP A 63 2.68 13.75 0.91
N ILE A 64 3.81 13.86 0.23
CA ILE A 64 5.11 14.03 0.87
C ILE A 64 5.51 15.49 0.82
N PRO A 65 5.96 16.11 1.93
CA PRO A 65 6.41 17.49 1.93
C PRO A 65 7.49 17.76 0.87
N SER A 66 7.42 18.89 0.21
CA SER A 66 8.36 19.26 -0.86
C SER A 66 9.83 19.28 -0.40
N THR A 67 10.07 19.53 0.89
CA THR A 67 11.39 19.48 1.51
C THR A 67 12.04 18.09 1.49
N GLU A 68 11.24 17.03 1.45
CA GLU A 68 11.69 15.64 1.38
C GLU A 68 11.64 15.05 -0.05
N ALA A 69 11.04 15.78 -0.98
CA ALA A 69 10.76 15.30 -2.34
C ALA A 69 12.02 14.84 -3.09
N PHE A 70 13.16 15.47 -2.86
CA PHE A 70 14.44 15.12 -3.51
C PHE A 70 15.00 13.75 -3.10
N LYS A 71 14.54 13.20 -1.97
CA LYS A 71 14.94 11.87 -1.48
C LYS A 71 14.08 10.74 -2.07
N ILE A 72 13.00 11.08 -2.77
CA ILE A 72 12.00 10.12 -3.22
C ILE A 72 12.33 9.62 -4.61
N LYS A 73 12.31 8.31 -4.77
CA LYS A 73 12.52 7.65 -6.06
C LYS A 73 11.51 6.53 -6.25
N LYS A 74 11.05 6.35 -7.48
CA LYS A 74 10.24 5.20 -7.87
C LYS A 74 10.99 3.90 -7.51
N GLY A 75 10.27 2.90 -6.99
CA GLY A 75 10.83 1.62 -6.57
C GLY A 75 11.26 1.55 -5.10
N GLN A 76 11.27 2.66 -4.35
CA GLN A 76 11.53 2.62 -2.91
C GLN A 76 10.48 1.81 -2.17
N ALA A 77 10.92 1.12 -1.11
CA ALA A 77 10.04 0.31 -0.28
C ALA A 77 9.16 1.19 0.62
N VAL A 78 7.91 0.80 0.73
CA VAL A 78 6.92 1.41 1.63
C VAL A 78 6.35 0.32 2.51
N LYS A 79 6.40 0.52 3.83
CA LYS A 79 5.77 -0.36 4.81
C LYS A 79 4.52 0.28 5.33
N ILE A 80 3.42 -0.46 5.36
CA ILE A 80 2.17 0.00 5.95
C ILE A 80 1.79 -0.87 7.13
N THR A 81 1.12 -0.24 8.08
CA THR A 81 0.53 -0.90 9.23
C THR A 81 -0.92 -0.45 9.34
N ALA A 82 -1.84 -1.38 9.19
CA ALA A 82 -3.25 -1.17 9.42
C ALA A 82 -3.63 -1.59 10.84
N GLN A 83 -4.65 -0.93 11.40
CA GLN A 83 -5.19 -1.30 12.70
C GLN A 83 -5.85 -2.68 12.62
N GLY A 84 -5.58 -3.50 13.63
CA GLY A 84 -6.11 -4.85 13.79
C GLY A 84 -5.51 -5.49 15.04
N ASN A 85 -6.00 -6.67 15.39
CA ASN A 85 -5.43 -7.45 16.49
C ASN A 85 -5.20 -8.90 16.00
N PRO A 86 -3.98 -9.27 15.59
CA PRO A 86 -2.75 -8.46 15.53
C PRO A 86 -2.78 -7.38 14.42
N PRO A 87 -1.92 -6.34 14.48
CA PRO A 87 -1.82 -5.35 13.43
C PRO A 87 -1.40 -5.96 12.09
N ILE A 88 -2.05 -5.54 11.00
CA ILE A 88 -1.76 -6.02 9.67
C ILE A 88 -0.61 -5.19 9.09
N GLN A 89 0.49 -5.86 8.76
CA GLN A 89 1.65 -5.23 8.14
C GLN A 89 1.83 -5.72 6.72
N LYS A 90 2.08 -4.79 5.79
CA LYS A 90 2.38 -5.09 4.40
C LYS A 90 3.53 -4.23 3.89
N GLU A 91 4.26 -4.80 2.95
CA GLU A 91 5.30 -4.09 2.21
C GLU A 91 4.86 -3.91 0.76
N GLY A 92 5.14 -2.74 0.23
CA GLY A 92 4.89 -2.38 -1.15
C GLY A 92 6.01 -1.53 -1.71
N THR A 93 5.83 -1.03 -2.91
CA THR A 93 6.83 -0.20 -3.58
C THR A 93 6.20 1.06 -4.16
N LEU A 94 6.97 2.15 -4.20
CA LEU A 94 6.55 3.37 -4.89
C LEU A 94 6.44 3.09 -6.39
N SER A 95 5.21 3.13 -6.89
CA SER A 95 4.87 2.92 -8.30
C SER A 95 4.93 4.22 -9.10
N PHE A 96 4.64 5.35 -8.44
CA PHE A 96 4.56 6.66 -9.08
C PHE A 96 5.05 7.77 -8.14
N VAL A 97 5.74 8.75 -8.72
CA VAL A 97 6.15 10.01 -8.08
C VAL A 97 5.77 11.14 -9.02
N ALA A 98 4.96 12.09 -8.55
CA ALA A 98 4.58 13.23 -9.37
C ALA A 98 5.79 14.13 -9.66
N ALA A 99 5.86 14.64 -10.89
CA ALA A 99 6.92 15.56 -11.29
C ALA A 99 6.71 16.99 -10.76
N ASN A 100 5.50 17.32 -10.35
CA ASN A 100 5.11 18.65 -9.90
C ASN A 100 4.78 18.68 -8.41
N ILE A 101 5.02 19.83 -7.79
CA ILE A 101 4.63 20.12 -6.42
C ILE A 101 3.21 20.70 -6.44
N ASN A 102 2.35 20.23 -5.55
CA ASN A 102 1.05 20.86 -5.30
C ASN A 102 1.28 22.18 -4.55
N PRO A 103 0.96 23.34 -5.15
CA PRO A 103 1.27 24.64 -4.55
C PRO A 103 0.46 24.91 -3.28
N GLY A 104 -0.79 24.39 -3.20
CA GLY A 104 -1.65 24.59 -2.04
C GLY A 104 -1.23 23.81 -0.80
N ARG A 105 -0.62 22.63 -1.00
CA ARG A 105 -0.18 21.74 0.10
C ARG A 105 1.33 21.72 0.29
N GLN A 106 2.09 22.30 -0.61
CA GLN A 106 3.56 22.22 -0.65
C GLN A 106 4.05 20.76 -0.57
N SER A 107 3.40 19.87 -1.30
CA SER A 107 3.64 18.43 -1.28
C SER A 107 3.77 17.84 -2.68
N VAL A 108 4.46 16.71 -2.77
CA VAL A 108 4.55 15.86 -3.96
C VAL A 108 3.66 14.63 -3.75
N LEU A 109 2.75 14.38 -4.69
CA LEU A 109 1.93 13.17 -4.68
C LEU A 109 2.79 11.97 -5.07
N VAL A 110 2.79 10.96 -4.24
CA VAL A 110 3.38 9.65 -4.54
C VAL A 110 2.34 8.56 -4.38
N LYS A 111 2.50 7.49 -5.15
CA LYS A 111 1.64 6.32 -5.07
C LYS A 111 2.48 5.08 -4.81
N ALA A 112 2.01 4.26 -3.90
CA ALA A 112 2.62 2.98 -3.58
C ALA A 112 1.64 1.85 -3.86
N SER A 113 2.13 0.77 -4.48
CA SER A 113 1.31 -0.40 -4.81
C SER A 113 1.60 -1.54 -3.84
N PHE A 114 0.52 -2.19 -3.39
CA PHE A 114 0.54 -3.30 -2.43
C PHE A 114 -0.24 -4.48 -2.97
N ASN A 115 0.37 -5.66 -2.92
CA ASN A 115 -0.34 -6.91 -3.19
C ASN A 115 -1.28 -7.22 -2.01
N ASN A 116 -2.54 -7.54 -2.32
CA ASN A 116 -3.58 -7.85 -1.34
C ASN A 116 -4.42 -9.07 -1.75
N GLN A 117 -3.80 -10.05 -2.40
CA GLN A 117 -4.48 -11.27 -2.82
C GLN A 117 -5.08 -12.07 -1.65
N ASP A 118 -4.56 -11.87 -0.43
CA ASP A 118 -5.09 -12.44 0.81
C ASP A 118 -6.31 -11.68 1.35
N ASN A 119 -6.76 -10.61 0.67
CA ASN A 119 -7.88 -9.76 1.07
C ASN A 119 -7.82 -9.25 2.53
N SER A 120 -6.62 -9.13 3.10
CA SER A 120 -6.44 -8.67 4.48
C SER A 120 -6.73 -7.19 4.67
N LEU A 121 -6.61 -6.39 3.62
CA LEU A 121 -6.90 -4.96 3.61
C LEU A 121 -8.12 -4.65 2.73
N ARG A 122 -8.80 -3.56 3.04
CA ARG A 122 -9.95 -3.07 2.25
C ARG A 122 -9.69 -1.68 1.72
N THR A 123 -10.24 -1.37 0.56
CA THR A 123 -10.27 0.00 0.02
C THR A 123 -10.96 0.93 1.03
N GLY A 124 -10.42 2.14 1.20
CA GLY A 124 -10.91 3.13 2.16
C GLY A 124 -10.40 2.96 3.59
N GLN A 125 -9.62 1.92 3.88
CA GLN A 125 -9.06 1.70 5.21
C GLN A 125 -7.93 2.70 5.51
N VAL A 126 -7.92 3.23 6.74
CA VAL A 126 -6.83 4.11 7.23
C VAL A 126 -5.64 3.25 7.64
N VAL A 127 -4.47 3.63 7.16
CA VAL A 127 -3.20 2.94 7.44
C VAL A 127 -2.11 3.94 7.84
N SER A 128 -1.16 3.50 8.69
CA SER A 128 0.09 4.21 8.91
C SER A 128 1.12 3.75 7.90
N ALA A 129 1.76 4.68 7.20
CA ALA A 129 2.78 4.37 6.21
C ALA A 129 4.17 4.86 6.64
N ARG A 130 5.18 4.04 6.38
CA ARG A 130 6.59 4.37 6.56
C ARG A 130 7.32 4.18 5.24
N LEU A 131 7.83 5.27 4.70
CA LEU A 131 8.67 5.26 3.51
C LEU A 131 10.12 4.98 3.90
N VAL A 132 10.75 4.03 3.23
CA VAL A 132 12.17 3.70 3.42
C VAL A 132 12.99 4.47 2.38
N TYR A 133 13.69 5.52 2.81
CA TYR A 133 14.50 6.34 1.91
C TYR A 133 15.78 5.63 1.48
N GLU A 134 16.46 5.01 2.45
CA GLU A 134 17.72 4.32 2.21
C GLU A 134 17.92 3.23 3.28
N THR A 135 18.53 2.12 2.88
CA THR A 135 18.95 1.06 3.81
C THR A 135 20.47 1.02 3.80
N GLN A 136 21.08 1.45 4.90
CA GLN A 136 22.53 1.39 5.08
C GLN A 136 22.90 0.30 6.07
N LYS A 137 23.92 -0.47 5.76
CA LYS A 137 24.52 -1.40 6.71
C LYS A 137 25.45 -0.61 7.63
N GLN A 138 25.01 -0.34 8.83
CA GLN A 138 25.81 0.33 9.86
C GLN A 138 25.95 -0.57 11.07
N LEU A 139 27.08 -0.41 11.77
CA LEU A 139 27.24 -1.03 13.09
C LEU A 139 26.26 -0.33 14.03
N SER A 140 25.33 -1.10 14.57
CA SER A 140 24.35 -0.62 15.55
C SER A 140 24.58 -1.33 16.87
N ILE A 141 24.41 -0.59 17.95
CA ILE A 141 24.45 -1.09 19.30
C ILE A 141 23.12 -0.86 19.97
N PRO A 142 22.64 -1.75 20.83
CA PRO A 142 21.42 -1.50 21.61
C PRO A 142 21.58 -0.21 22.43
N ALA A 143 20.53 0.62 22.48
CA ALA A 143 20.55 1.86 23.25
C ALA A 143 20.91 1.65 24.73
N GLN A 144 20.58 0.48 25.29
CA GLN A 144 20.90 0.08 26.66
C GLN A 144 22.39 -0.13 26.89
N ALA A 145 23.20 -0.35 25.84
CA ALA A 145 24.65 -0.51 25.94
C ALA A 145 25.40 0.83 25.90
N VAL A 146 24.69 1.94 25.69
CA VAL A 146 25.27 3.28 25.66
C VAL A 146 25.24 3.89 27.06
N ILE A 147 26.40 4.28 27.56
CA ILE A 147 26.55 4.95 28.86
C ILE A 147 26.89 6.41 28.59
N MET A 148 26.19 7.32 29.24
CA MET A 148 26.45 8.76 29.13
C MET A 148 27.32 9.21 30.33
N ILE A 149 28.53 9.68 30.06
CA ILE A 149 29.44 10.23 31.05
C ILE A 149 29.79 11.67 30.63
N ALA A 150 29.50 12.65 31.50
CA ALA A 150 29.75 14.05 31.21
C ALA A 150 29.24 14.54 29.83
N ASN A 151 28.03 14.13 29.49
CA ASN A 151 27.34 14.43 28.21
C ASN A 151 27.99 13.85 26.96
N GLN A 152 28.87 12.84 27.11
CA GLN A 152 29.46 12.07 26.03
C GLN A 152 28.99 10.62 26.08
N ALA A 153 28.71 10.03 24.90
CA ALA A 153 28.24 8.66 24.77
C ALA A 153 29.44 7.70 24.71
N PHE A 154 29.47 6.70 25.58
CA PHE A 154 30.49 5.65 25.62
C PHE A 154 29.85 4.29 25.48
N VAL A 155 30.63 3.34 24.96
CA VAL A 155 30.27 1.92 24.85
C VAL A 155 31.47 1.10 25.27
N TYR A 156 31.24 0.12 26.15
CA TYR A 156 32.26 -0.85 26.49
C TYR A 156 32.39 -1.90 25.40
N LYS A 157 33.63 -2.14 24.95
CA LYS A 157 33.95 -3.20 24.00
C LYS A 157 34.86 -4.20 24.66
N ILE A 158 34.50 -5.49 24.65
CA ILE A 158 35.37 -6.56 25.12
C ILE A 158 36.55 -6.69 24.13
N ALA A 159 37.76 -6.53 24.62
CA ALA A 159 38.97 -6.79 23.84
C ALA A 159 39.13 -8.29 23.63
N LYS A 160 39.64 -8.70 22.46
CA LYS A 160 39.72 -10.12 22.03
C LYS A 160 40.54 -11.04 22.93
N ASN A 161 41.34 -10.47 23.87
CA ASN A 161 42.24 -11.19 24.78
C ASN A 161 41.98 -10.91 26.27
N SER A 162 40.82 -10.33 26.63
CA SER A 162 40.51 -10.06 28.05
C SER A 162 39.83 -11.29 28.65
N ALA A 163 40.40 -11.85 29.72
CA ALA A 163 39.71 -12.79 30.54
C ALA A 163 38.62 -12.08 31.34
N LEU A 164 37.36 -12.52 31.18
CA LEU A 164 36.25 -12.06 32.01
C LEU A 164 36.27 -12.80 33.34
N THR A 165 36.65 -12.15 34.41
CA THR A 165 36.46 -12.66 35.76
C THR A 165 35.16 -12.08 36.33
N MET A 166 34.25 -12.94 36.75
CA MET A 166 33.05 -12.54 37.49
C MET A 166 33.36 -12.62 39.00
N ASP A 167 33.22 -11.49 39.67
CA ASP A 167 33.23 -11.47 41.13
C ASP A 167 31.80 -11.82 41.60
N GLU A 168 31.63 -13.02 42.13
CA GLU A 168 30.33 -13.58 42.56
C GLU A 168 29.69 -12.75 43.70
N ASP A 169 30.49 -12.03 44.50
CA ASP A 169 29.97 -11.27 45.64
C ASP A 169 29.44 -9.87 45.28
N LYS A 170 29.84 -9.31 44.15
CA LYS A 170 29.47 -7.92 43.78
C LYS A 170 28.71 -7.77 42.46
N LYS A 171 28.44 -8.83 41.73
CA LYS A 171 27.86 -8.76 40.35
C LYS A 171 28.56 -7.73 39.46
N THR A 172 29.84 -7.51 39.64
CA THR A 172 30.63 -6.53 38.88
C THR A 172 31.57 -7.30 37.95
N ILE A 173 31.61 -6.90 36.69
CA ILE A 173 32.54 -7.46 35.70
C ILE A 173 33.80 -6.61 35.72
N HIS A 174 34.96 -7.16 36.08
CA HIS A 174 36.27 -6.54 35.92
C HIS A 174 36.86 -6.90 34.58
N LEU A 175 37.34 -5.91 33.86
CA LEU A 175 38.09 -6.06 32.59
C LEU A 175 39.55 -5.78 32.94
N ASP A 176 40.40 -6.82 32.87
CA ASP A 176 41.86 -6.70 32.89
C ASP A 176 42.41 -6.41 31.48
#